data_49d440f03ad8ed01d776203969186217
#
_entry.id   49d440f03ad8ed01d776203969186217
#
_cell.length_a   1.000
_cell.length_b   1.000
_cell.length_c   1.000
_cell.angle_alpha   90.00
_cell.angle_beta   90.00
_cell.angle_gamma   90.00
#
_symmetry.space_group_name_H-M   'P 1'
#
loop_
_entity.id
_entity.type
_entity.pdbx_description
1 polymer ?
#
loop_
_entity_poly.entity_id
_entity_poly.type
_entity_poly.pdbx_seq_one_letter_code
_entity_poly.pdbx_strand_id
1 'polypeptide(L)'
;MTEFEKTYQNYNPRQAALDEARALLTAAAKAAMADGALPEAELPVFIVEIPADTKNGDIASNIAMAGARTWRKAPKMIADALLAHLPSIENSVFAKVEVAGPGFINLFLSQSFWAGVVLGACANKEYGRTDHGKGAKYNVEFVSANPTGPMHMGNARGGALGDCLAAVLDWSGYDVTREFYINDAGNQIQKFGKSLAVRYLQKYCGEEAYPLPAECYQGGDIKVLAGEFADIHGDEYVAACKGLSEEALFESEAFAALKDALVAYALPKNIAALKRDLGKYRIDYDVWFHESTLHESGAVMAVVDKLLELGACYKAEDGAIMYRSAQYAAKYGTVNKKKTEDGTEEEAKDEVLVRANGIPTYFAADIAYHYNKLATRGFAKAIDVWGADHHGHVARMKGAMDAIGLNGNDLDVVLMQMVNLMRDGQPVRMSKRTGNAITLTDLLEEVPIDSARFLFNMHDAGSGIDFDLDQAVKTDNDNPVYYVQYAHARICSILKKMESEGVEFAGAEKVDATLLTEPSEMDLIRMLAAFPQEIVMAAEKYDPSRINRFVIDLASAFHRFYGNCRIQGADPAVQQARLALCIGVKNVIFNVLTMFKINVPEKM
;
A
#
# COMPACT_ATOMS: atom_id res chain seq x y z
N MET A 1 16.67 24.91 1.71
CA MET A 1 17.56 23.88 2.25
C MET A 1 18.98 24.43 2.32
N THR A 2 19.61 24.38 3.49
CA THR A 2 21.02 24.71 3.70
C THR A 2 21.91 23.62 3.08
N GLU A 3 23.21 23.89 2.88
CA GLU A 3 24.16 22.86 2.43
C GLU A 3 24.23 21.68 3.42
N PHE A 4 24.08 21.94 4.71
CA PHE A 4 24.04 20.92 5.74
C PHE A 4 22.81 20.02 5.60
N GLU A 5 21.62 20.59 5.37
CA GLU A 5 20.38 19.81 5.13
C GLU A 5 20.46 18.96 3.85
N LYS A 6 21.10 19.47 2.78
CA LYS A 6 21.30 18.72 1.52
C LYS A 6 22.14 17.46 1.70
N THR A 7 23.09 17.46 2.64
CA THR A 7 23.93 16.29 2.94
C THR A 7 23.09 15.07 3.38
N TYR A 8 21.91 15.32 3.97
CA TYR A 8 21.03 14.27 4.48
C TYR A 8 19.77 14.06 3.61
N GLN A 9 19.72 14.64 2.43
CA GLN A 9 18.63 14.39 1.49
C GLN A 9 18.70 12.94 0.97
N ASN A 10 17.58 12.22 0.97
CA ASN A 10 17.47 10.81 0.60
C ASN A 10 18.46 9.90 1.36
N TYR A 11 18.87 10.31 2.55
CA TYR A 11 19.86 9.60 3.35
C TYR A 11 19.27 8.32 3.96
N ASN A 12 19.80 7.17 3.55
CA ASN A 12 19.53 5.88 4.16
C ASN A 12 20.80 5.34 4.85
N PRO A 13 21.01 5.67 6.14
CA PRO A 13 22.26 5.35 6.83
C PRO A 13 22.56 3.86 6.89
N ARG A 14 21.54 3.01 7.10
CA ARG A 14 21.73 1.56 7.16
C ARG A 14 22.18 0.98 5.82
N GLN A 15 21.54 1.39 4.73
CA GLN A 15 21.93 0.92 3.41
C GLN A 15 23.34 1.40 3.03
N ALA A 16 23.66 2.66 3.31
CA ALA A 16 25.00 3.19 3.06
C ALA A 16 26.08 2.40 3.83
N ALA A 17 25.84 2.07 5.10
CA ALA A 17 26.76 1.27 5.90
C ALA A 17 26.91 -0.18 5.39
N LEU A 18 25.81 -0.81 4.95
CA LEU A 18 25.86 -2.15 4.35
C LEU A 18 26.65 -2.15 3.02
N ASP A 19 26.46 -1.12 2.20
CA ASP A 19 27.17 -0.99 0.91
C ASP A 19 28.67 -0.74 1.14
N GLU A 20 29.03 0.11 2.12
CA GLU A 20 30.41 0.35 2.49
C GLU A 20 31.07 -0.91 3.08
N ALA A 21 30.38 -1.68 3.95
CA ALA A 21 30.87 -2.97 4.46
C ALA A 21 31.14 -3.95 3.32
N ARG A 22 30.22 -4.04 2.37
CA ARG A 22 30.38 -4.93 1.18
C ARG A 22 31.58 -4.49 0.32
N ALA A 23 31.75 -3.20 0.09
CA ALA A 23 32.87 -2.66 -0.68
C ALA A 23 34.21 -2.93 0.03
N LEU A 24 34.26 -2.70 1.35
CA LEU A 24 35.44 -2.92 2.20
C LEU A 24 35.88 -4.40 2.19
N LEU A 25 34.95 -5.33 2.37
CA LEU A 25 35.22 -6.76 2.35
C LEU A 25 35.61 -7.28 0.95
N THR A 26 34.99 -6.73 -0.08
CA THR A 26 35.35 -6.99 -1.47
C THR A 26 36.79 -6.55 -1.78
N ALA A 27 37.18 -5.36 -1.33
CA ALA A 27 38.53 -4.83 -1.49
C ALA A 27 39.54 -5.68 -0.71
N ALA A 28 39.23 -6.07 0.52
CA ALA A 28 40.07 -6.98 1.32
C ALA A 28 40.31 -8.33 0.62
N ALA A 29 39.26 -8.92 0.04
CA ALA A 29 39.36 -10.18 -0.69
C ALA A 29 40.27 -10.06 -1.93
N LYS A 30 40.11 -9.00 -2.70
CA LYS A 30 40.97 -8.72 -3.87
C LYS A 30 42.42 -8.51 -3.47
N ALA A 31 42.68 -7.77 -2.40
CA ALA A 31 44.03 -7.56 -1.88
C ALA A 31 44.68 -8.86 -1.37
N ALA A 32 43.92 -9.68 -0.62
CA ALA A 32 44.39 -10.98 -0.15
C ALA A 32 44.69 -11.99 -1.27
N MET A 33 43.96 -11.95 -2.38
CA MET A 33 44.24 -12.72 -3.58
C MET A 33 45.48 -12.20 -4.31
N ALA A 34 45.63 -10.89 -4.48
CA ALA A 34 46.77 -10.27 -5.12
C ALA A 34 48.09 -10.54 -4.39
N ASP A 35 48.05 -10.61 -3.05
CA ASP A 35 49.22 -10.92 -2.19
C ASP A 35 49.46 -12.45 -2.05
N GLY A 36 48.59 -13.30 -2.63
CA GLY A 36 48.70 -14.75 -2.55
C GLY A 36 48.25 -15.36 -1.22
N ALA A 37 47.73 -14.57 -0.29
CA ALA A 37 47.14 -15.04 0.98
C ALA A 37 45.87 -15.89 0.73
N LEU A 38 45.12 -15.57 -0.32
CA LEU A 38 44.02 -16.37 -0.85
C LEU A 38 44.32 -16.77 -2.30
N PRO A 39 43.89 -17.99 -2.75
CA PRO A 39 43.97 -18.37 -4.15
C PRO A 39 43.21 -17.37 -5.05
N GLU A 40 43.76 -17.07 -6.23
CA GLU A 40 43.03 -16.28 -7.22
C GLU A 40 41.78 -17.03 -7.68
N ALA A 41 40.63 -16.41 -7.55
CA ALA A 41 39.34 -16.98 -7.89
C ALA A 41 38.29 -15.87 -8.07
N GLU A 42 37.15 -16.23 -8.67
CA GLU A 42 35.98 -15.35 -8.68
C GLU A 42 35.44 -15.17 -7.24
N LEU A 43 34.98 -13.95 -6.93
CA LEU A 43 34.44 -13.66 -5.60
C LEU A 43 33.18 -14.48 -5.33
N PRO A 44 33.06 -15.13 -4.15
CA PRO A 44 31.84 -15.84 -3.80
C PRO A 44 30.67 -14.85 -3.65
N VAL A 45 29.45 -15.32 -3.87
CA VAL A 45 28.26 -14.60 -3.43
C VAL A 45 28.18 -14.68 -1.90
N PHE A 46 28.15 -13.53 -1.24
CA PHE A 46 28.14 -13.44 0.22
C PHE A 46 27.11 -12.45 0.74
N ILE A 47 26.72 -12.64 1.99
CA ILE A 47 25.74 -11.80 2.68
C ILE A 47 26.47 -10.77 3.55
N VAL A 48 25.93 -9.56 3.55
CA VAL A 48 26.21 -8.49 4.51
C VAL A 48 24.86 -8.09 5.08
N GLU A 49 24.69 -8.21 6.39
CA GLU A 49 23.41 -8.05 7.06
C GLU A 49 23.54 -7.41 8.44
N ILE A 50 22.44 -6.94 8.99
CA ILE A 50 22.35 -6.45 10.37
C ILE A 50 22.02 -7.66 11.25
N PRO A 51 22.91 -8.06 12.19
CA PRO A 51 22.65 -9.20 13.05
C PRO A 51 21.53 -8.89 14.05
N ALA A 52 20.77 -9.93 14.42
CA ALA A 52 19.69 -9.82 15.40
C ALA A 52 20.20 -9.46 16.82
N ASP A 53 21.40 -9.93 17.19
CA ASP A 53 22.06 -9.62 18.47
C ASP A 53 23.21 -8.63 18.24
N THR A 54 23.11 -7.45 18.82
CA THR A 54 24.12 -6.37 18.73
C THR A 54 25.51 -6.76 19.28
N LYS A 55 25.62 -7.83 20.07
CA LYS A 55 26.91 -8.42 20.47
C LYS A 55 27.73 -8.92 19.29
N ASN A 56 27.08 -9.24 18.18
CA ASN A 56 27.69 -9.67 16.93
C ASN A 56 28.03 -8.50 16.00
N GLY A 57 28.15 -7.28 16.52
CA GLY A 57 28.38 -6.05 15.76
C GLY A 57 27.09 -5.40 15.29
N ASP A 58 27.24 -4.27 14.60
CA ASP A 58 26.13 -3.57 13.95
C ASP A 58 25.87 -4.12 12.54
N ILE A 59 26.92 -4.70 11.92
CA ILE A 59 26.87 -5.39 10.63
C ILE A 59 27.69 -6.67 10.72
N ALA A 60 27.21 -7.73 10.08
CA ALA A 60 27.90 -9.00 10.00
C ALA A 60 27.99 -9.52 8.56
N SER A 61 29.05 -10.27 8.24
CA SER A 61 29.21 -10.91 6.93
C SER A 61 29.67 -12.35 7.06
N ASN A 62 29.15 -13.20 6.18
CA ASN A 62 29.52 -14.60 6.03
C ASN A 62 30.54 -14.83 4.90
N ILE A 63 31.21 -13.82 4.37
CA ILE A 63 32.09 -13.91 3.19
C ILE A 63 33.13 -15.03 3.31
N ALA A 64 33.72 -15.22 4.49
CA ALA A 64 34.74 -16.25 4.71
C ALA A 64 34.14 -17.67 4.65
N MET A 65 32.93 -17.87 5.16
CA MET A 65 32.21 -19.13 5.08
C MET A 65 31.73 -19.43 3.65
N ALA A 66 31.18 -18.44 2.99
CA ALA A 66 30.75 -18.54 1.59
C ALA A 66 31.94 -18.86 0.65
N GLY A 67 33.11 -18.26 0.95
CA GLY A 67 34.34 -18.45 0.19
C GLY A 67 35.13 -19.73 0.49
N ALA A 68 34.75 -20.53 1.49
CA ALA A 68 35.53 -21.70 1.90
C ALA A 68 35.81 -22.71 0.78
N ARG A 69 34.81 -22.98 -0.07
CA ARG A 69 34.95 -23.86 -1.24
C ARG A 69 35.77 -23.18 -2.36
N THR A 70 35.52 -21.92 -2.62
CA THR A 70 36.17 -21.12 -3.66
C THR A 70 37.67 -20.99 -3.40
N TRP A 71 38.05 -20.59 -2.19
CA TRP A 71 39.44 -20.41 -1.81
C TRP A 71 40.13 -21.63 -1.18
N ARG A 72 39.38 -22.75 -1.06
CA ARG A 72 39.89 -24.05 -0.53
C ARG A 72 40.63 -23.93 0.80
N LYS A 73 40.16 -23.07 1.70
CA LYS A 73 40.70 -22.84 3.04
C LYS A 73 39.58 -22.90 4.09
N ALA A 74 39.96 -23.12 5.34
CA ALA A 74 39.02 -23.08 6.44
C ALA A 74 38.47 -21.63 6.59
N PRO A 75 37.16 -21.44 6.89
CA PRO A 75 36.56 -20.11 6.99
C PRO A 75 37.30 -19.16 7.92
N LYS A 76 37.79 -19.66 9.07
CA LYS A 76 38.57 -18.83 9.98
C LYS A 76 39.87 -18.32 9.36
N MET A 77 40.58 -19.16 8.62
CA MET A 77 41.82 -18.75 7.93
C MET A 77 41.53 -17.72 6.84
N ILE A 78 40.38 -17.83 6.18
CA ILE A 78 39.94 -16.85 5.17
C ILE A 78 39.63 -15.55 5.87
N ALA A 79 38.85 -15.57 6.97
CA ALA A 79 38.50 -14.38 7.73
C ALA A 79 39.73 -13.65 8.26
N ASP A 80 40.72 -14.39 8.80
CA ASP A 80 41.99 -13.82 9.27
C ASP A 80 42.80 -13.19 8.12
N ALA A 81 42.83 -13.84 6.94
CA ALA A 81 43.46 -13.29 5.73
C ALA A 81 42.77 -12.00 5.24
N LEU A 82 41.42 -11.99 5.22
CA LEU A 82 40.65 -10.82 4.87
C LEU A 82 40.91 -9.66 5.82
N LEU A 83 40.94 -9.94 7.13
CA LEU A 83 41.21 -8.90 8.14
C LEU A 83 42.63 -8.33 8.02
N ALA A 84 43.64 -9.17 7.72
CA ALA A 84 45.03 -8.74 7.48
C ALA A 84 45.20 -7.84 6.25
N HIS A 85 44.28 -7.97 5.26
CA HIS A 85 44.30 -7.19 4.01
C HIS A 85 43.14 -6.17 3.95
N LEU A 86 42.52 -5.88 5.12
CA LEU A 86 41.45 -4.91 5.18
C LEU A 86 42.02 -3.50 4.89
N PRO A 87 41.41 -2.72 3.99
CA PRO A 87 41.75 -1.31 3.84
C PRO A 87 41.63 -0.54 5.15
N SER A 88 42.36 0.59 5.28
CA SER A 88 42.20 1.46 6.45
C SER A 88 40.74 1.88 6.65
N ILE A 89 40.26 1.75 7.89
CA ILE A 89 38.90 2.16 8.27
C ILE A 89 38.90 3.56 8.94
N GLU A 90 40.02 4.28 8.95
CA GLU A 90 40.16 5.56 9.65
C GLU A 90 39.16 6.62 9.17
N ASN A 91 38.81 6.60 7.87
CA ASN A 91 37.82 7.52 7.28
C ASN A 91 36.52 6.79 6.88
N SER A 92 36.26 5.62 7.44
CA SER A 92 35.07 4.84 7.21
C SER A 92 34.00 5.08 8.28
N VAL A 93 32.78 4.56 8.03
CA VAL A 93 31.73 4.58 9.06
C VAL A 93 31.99 3.60 10.21
N PHE A 94 33.04 2.77 10.13
CA PHE A 94 33.33 1.72 11.09
C PHE A 94 34.43 2.15 12.11
N ALA A 95 34.19 1.81 13.37
CA ALA A 95 35.17 1.96 14.43
C ALA A 95 36.02 0.70 14.63
N LYS A 96 35.48 -0.47 14.30
CA LYS A 96 36.11 -1.77 14.55
C LYS A 96 35.60 -2.83 13.58
N VAL A 97 36.50 -3.74 13.19
CA VAL A 97 36.18 -4.96 12.47
C VAL A 97 36.84 -6.13 13.17
N GLU A 98 36.12 -7.23 13.39
CA GLU A 98 36.68 -8.41 14.08
C GLU A 98 36.14 -9.71 13.48
N VAL A 99 36.90 -10.78 13.68
CA VAL A 99 36.48 -12.14 13.31
C VAL A 99 35.78 -12.78 14.50
N ALA A 100 34.61 -13.38 14.26
CA ALA A 100 33.83 -14.06 15.28
C ALA A 100 33.47 -15.50 14.88
N GLY A 101 33.42 -16.38 15.88
CA GLY A 101 33.00 -17.77 15.69
C GLY A 101 33.77 -18.50 14.61
N PRO A 102 33.09 -19.26 13.72
CA PRO A 102 33.73 -20.07 12.69
C PRO A 102 34.27 -19.27 11.49
N GLY A 103 34.15 -17.94 11.47
CA GLY A 103 34.59 -17.11 10.36
C GLY A 103 33.60 -16.04 9.94
N PHE A 104 32.69 -15.61 10.82
CA PHE A 104 31.93 -14.38 10.61
C PHE A 104 32.87 -13.18 10.75
N ILE A 105 32.60 -12.14 9.97
CA ILE A 105 33.27 -10.84 10.12
C ILE A 105 32.22 -9.85 10.62
N ASN A 106 32.44 -9.34 11.83
CA ASN A 106 31.58 -8.39 12.50
C ASN A 106 32.17 -6.98 12.39
N LEU A 107 31.35 -6.01 11.99
CA LEU A 107 31.74 -4.62 11.86
C LEU A 107 30.92 -3.79 12.85
N PHE A 108 31.57 -2.87 13.54
CA PHE A 108 31.00 -1.98 14.55
C PHE A 108 31.03 -0.56 14.01
N LEU A 109 29.88 0.10 14.01
CA LEU A 109 29.72 1.45 13.52
C LEU A 109 30.37 2.46 14.50
N SER A 110 30.90 3.54 13.96
CA SER A 110 31.58 4.57 14.76
C SER A 110 30.55 5.47 15.47
N GLN A 111 31.01 6.12 16.53
CA GLN A 111 30.19 7.12 17.23
C GLN A 111 29.83 8.30 16.31
N SER A 112 30.70 8.64 15.37
CA SER A 112 30.44 9.69 14.37
C SER A 112 29.32 9.28 13.39
N PHE A 113 29.22 7.99 13.03
CA PHE A 113 28.09 7.49 12.24
C PHE A 113 26.77 7.69 13.00
N TRP A 114 26.70 7.27 14.26
CA TRP A 114 25.48 7.42 15.08
C TRP A 114 25.13 8.90 15.30
N ALA A 115 26.11 9.75 15.50
CA ALA A 115 25.91 11.20 15.54
C ALA A 115 25.32 11.72 14.23
N GLY A 116 25.83 11.28 13.09
CA GLY A 116 25.31 11.62 11.75
C GLY A 116 23.83 11.25 11.57
N VAL A 117 23.41 10.10 12.12
CA VAL A 117 21.99 9.70 12.11
C VAL A 117 21.12 10.71 12.87
N VAL A 118 21.53 11.10 14.08
CA VAL A 118 20.79 12.08 14.89
C VAL A 118 20.70 13.43 14.18
N LEU A 119 21.82 13.92 13.66
CA LEU A 119 21.87 15.20 12.97
C LEU A 119 21.05 15.19 11.68
N GLY A 120 21.09 14.08 10.92
CA GLY A 120 20.28 13.88 9.73
C GLY A 120 18.80 13.88 10.03
N ALA A 121 18.35 13.12 11.03
CA ALA A 121 16.95 13.07 11.45
C ALA A 121 16.47 14.41 12.02
N CYS A 122 17.34 15.16 12.67
CA CYS A 122 17.04 16.48 13.21
C CYS A 122 16.91 17.55 12.12
N ALA A 123 17.85 17.58 11.17
CA ALA A 123 17.94 18.63 10.15
C ALA A 123 16.98 18.41 8.97
N ASN A 124 16.81 17.14 8.55
CA ASN A 124 15.98 16.81 7.38
C ASN A 124 14.51 16.62 7.79
N LYS A 125 13.66 17.57 7.40
CA LYS A 125 12.20 17.49 7.66
C LYS A 125 11.52 16.33 6.97
N GLU A 126 12.07 15.83 5.86
CA GLU A 126 11.60 14.65 5.12
C GLU A 126 12.48 13.41 5.39
N TYR A 127 13.08 13.34 6.59
CA TYR A 127 13.89 12.18 6.97
C TYR A 127 13.08 10.89 6.88
N GLY A 128 13.60 9.92 6.16
CA GLY A 128 12.93 8.67 5.78
C GLY A 128 12.64 8.56 4.29
N ARG A 129 12.53 9.68 3.57
CA ARG A 129 12.38 9.69 2.11
C ARG A 129 13.68 9.21 1.47
N THR A 130 13.56 8.33 0.45
CA THR A 130 14.69 7.78 -0.32
C THR A 130 14.45 7.91 -1.81
N ASP A 131 15.47 7.61 -2.62
CA ASP A 131 15.39 7.54 -4.08
C ASP A 131 15.45 6.10 -4.63
N HIS A 132 15.13 5.13 -3.78
CA HIS A 132 15.16 3.69 -4.13
C HIS A 132 14.42 3.38 -5.43
N GLY A 133 13.23 3.95 -5.61
CA GLY A 133 12.38 3.78 -6.79
C GLY A 133 12.89 4.49 -8.05
N LYS A 134 13.86 5.40 -7.94
CA LYS A 134 14.48 6.17 -9.06
C LYS A 134 13.48 6.81 -10.00
N GLY A 135 12.32 7.23 -9.48
CA GLY A 135 11.25 7.85 -10.26
C GLY A 135 10.52 6.90 -11.22
N ALA A 136 10.62 5.59 -11.05
CA ALA A 136 9.85 4.65 -11.84
C ALA A 136 8.34 4.86 -11.62
N LYS A 137 7.58 4.90 -12.72
CA LYS A 137 6.15 5.21 -12.70
C LYS A 137 5.33 3.99 -12.29
N TYR A 138 4.63 4.11 -11.18
CA TYR A 138 3.76 3.06 -10.65
C TYR A 138 2.30 3.54 -10.60
N ASN A 139 1.38 2.68 -11.03
CA ASN A 139 -0.06 2.87 -10.85
C ASN A 139 -0.52 2.05 -9.64
N VAL A 140 -1.24 2.66 -8.71
CA VAL A 140 -1.85 1.98 -7.56
C VAL A 140 -3.34 2.18 -7.64
N GLU A 141 -4.06 1.09 -7.94
CA GLU A 141 -5.52 1.05 -7.97
C GLU A 141 -6.06 0.45 -6.69
N PHE A 142 -7.03 1.11 -6.08
CA PHE A 142 -7.66 0.62 -4.86
C PHE A 142 -9.07 1.15 -4.66
N VAL A 143 -9.87 0.42 -3.89
CA VAL A 143 -11.32 0.58 -3.67
C VAL A 143 -12.12 0.20 -4.92
N SER A 144 -12.10 1.00 -5.97
CA SER A 144 -12.80 0.77 -7.26
C SER A 144 -14.21 0.20 -7.10
N ALA A 145 -15.00 0.80 -6.17
CA ALA A 145 -16.34 0.35 -5.85
C ALA A 145 -17.33 0.73 -6.97
N ASN A 146 -18.30 -0.15 -7.24
CA ASN A 146 -19.34 0.11 -8.23
C ASN A 146 -20.16 1.36 -7.86
N PRO A 147 -20.43 2.28 -8.81
CA PRO A 147 -21.18 3.51 -8.55
C PRO A 147 -22.70 3.30 -8.52
N THR A 148 -23.15 2.18 -7.96
CA THR A 148 -24.56 1.76 -7.92
C THR A 148 -25.20 1.96 -6.54
N GLY A 149 -24.48 2.55 -5.59
CA GLY A 149 -24.94 2.84 -4.24
C GLY A 149 -23.85 3.35 -3.32
N PRO A 150 -24.11 3.55 -2.02
CA PRO A 150 -23.13 3.99 -1.04
C PRO A 150 -22.04 2.92 -0.81
N MET A 151 -20.81 3.39 -0.51
CA MET A 151 -19.70 2.48 -0.22
C MET A 151 -19.94 1.70 1.07
N HIS A 152 -19.70 0.41 1.01
CA HIS A 152 -19.70 -0.46 2.18
C HIS A 152 -18.47 -0.20 3.06
N MET A 153 -18.58 -0.41 4.39
CA MET A 153 -17.47 -0.22 5.32
C MET A 153 -16.22 -1.05 4.97
N GLY A 154 -16.37 -2.18 4.29
CA GLY A 154 -15.23 -2.98 3.80
C GLY A 154 -14.30 -2.21 2.88
N ASN A 155 -14.80 -1.19 2.16
CA ASN A 155 -13.99 -0.29 1.34
C ASN A 155 -13.10 0.63 2.18
N ALA A 156 -13.38 0.84 3.48
CA ALA A 156 -12.55 1.64 4.37
C ALA A 156 -11.14 1.04 4.53
N ARG A 157 -11.05 -0.28 4.70
CA ARG A 157 -9.75 -0.97 4.78
C ARG A 157 -8.98 -0.85 3.46
N GLY A 158 -9.64 -1.17 2.34
CA GLY A 158 -9.01 -1.05 1.01
C GLY A 158 -8.54 0.36 0.71
N GLY A 159 -9.33 1.35 1.12
CA GLY A 159 -8.99 2.76 0.99
C GLY A 159 -7.77 3.15 1.83
N ALA A 160 -7.74 2.80 3.12
CA ALA A 160 -6.60 3.07 3.99
C ALA A 160 -5.33 2.35 3.51
N LEU A 161 -5.44 1.05 3.19
CA LEU A 161 -4.32 0.24 2.70
C LEU A 161 -3.74 0.79 1.40
N GLY A 162 -4.59 1.05 0.39
CA GLY A 162 -4.14 1.53 -0.91
C GLY A 162 -3.51 2.92 -0.86
N ASP A 163 -4.12 3.85 -0.12
CA ASP A 163 -3.59 5.21 0.02
C ASP A 163 -2.27 5.23 0.81
N CYS A 164 -2.14 4.41 1.88
CA CYS A 164 -0.88 4.28 2.63
C CYS A 164 0.19 3.54 1.82
N LEU A 165 -0.18 2.53 1.02
CA LEU A 165 0.75 1.86 0.10
C LEU A 165 1.29 2.84 -0.94
N ALA A 166 0.43 3.62 -1.56
CA ALA A 166 0.83 4.66 -2.51
C ALA A 166 1.77 5.69 -1.85
N ALA A 167 1.52 6.04 -0.58
CA ALA A 167 2.36 6.96 0.17
C ALA A 167 3.75 6.39 0.48
N VAL A 168 3.88 5.12 0.90
CA VAL A 168 5.22 4.54 1.16
C VAL A 168 6.01 4.32 -0.13
N LEU A 169 5.33 4.03 -1.24
CA LEU A 169 5.97 3.97 -2.57
C LEU A 169 6.52 5.34 -2.97
N ASP A 170 5.73 6.43 -2.84
CA ASP A 170 6.19 7.79 -3.10
C ASP A 170 7.38 8.16 -2.19
N TRP A 171 7.32 7.86 -0.91
CA TRP A 171 8.42 8.10 0.03
C TRP A 171 9.67 7.26 -0.28
N SER A 172 9.51 6.14 -0.97
CA SER A 172 10.60 5.30 -1.46
C SER A 172 11.15 5.75 -2.82
N GLY A 173 10.65 6.86 -3.39
CA GLY A 173 11.16 7.47 -4.61
C GLY A 173 10.54 6.96 -5.91
N TYR A 174 9.37 6.33 -5.87
CA TYR A 174 8.58 6.02 -7.07
C TYR A 174 7.69 7.21 -7.46
N ASP A 175 7.42 7.35 -8.77
CA ASP A 175 6.41 8.27 -9.30
C ASP A 175 5.05 7.56 -9.30
N VAL A 176 4.21 7.86 -8.30
CA VAL A 176 3.00 7.09 -8.00
C VAL A 176 1.76 7.81 -8.49
N THR A 177 0.94 7.11 -9.27
CA THR A 177 -0.42 7.54 -9.65
C THR A 177 -1.45 6.71 -8.90
N ARG A 178 -2.31 7.36 -8.11
CA ARG A 178 -3.47 6.77 -7.42
C ARG A 178 -4.65 6.74 -8.36
N GLU A 179 -5.26 5.58 -8.54
CA GLU A 179 -6.34 5.40 -9.50
C GLU A 179 -7.57 4.74 -8.88
N PHE A 180 -8.73 5.25 -9.25
CA PHE A 180 -10.02 4.66 -8.98
C PHE A 180 -10.66 4.27 -10.31
N TYR A 181 -10.98 2.98 -10.49
CA TYR A 181 -11.71 2.49 -11.64
C TYR A 181 -13.22 2.61 -11.42
N ILE A 182 -13.89 3.33 -12.30
CA ILE A 182 -15.34 3.49 -12.29
C ILE A 182 -15.95 2.50 -13.29
N ASN A 183 -16.63 1.50 -12.76
CA ASN A 183 -17.43 0.57 -13.57
C ASN A 183 -18.75 1.25 -13.96
N ASP A 184 -18.72 2.08 -15.00
CA ASP A 184 -19.86 2.83 -15.53
C ASP A 184 -20.44 2.21 -16.81
N ALA A 185 -20.11 0.96 -17.11
CA ALA A 185 -20.58 0.20 -18.26
C ALA A 185 -21.08 -1.20 -17.85
N GLY A 186 -21.61 -1.95 -18.81
CA GLY A 186 -21.95 -3.36 -18.66
C GLY A 186 -23.15 -3.66 -17.75
N ASN A 187 -23.24 -4.93 -17.29
CA ASN A 187 -24.44 -5.47 -16.64
C ASN A 187 -24.82 -4.80 -15.33
N GLN A 188 -23.84 -4.28 -14.56
CA GLN A 188 -24.14 -3.62 -13.29
C GLN A 188 -24.94 -2.33 -13.51
N ILE A 189 -24.56 -1.56 -14.52
CA ILE A 189 -25.27 -0.33 -14.89
C ILE A 189 -26.65 -0.65 -15.50
N GLN A 190 -26.76 -1.70 -16.30
CA GLN A 190 -28.06 -2.15 -16.83
C GLN A 190 -29.01 -2.54 -15.68
N LYS A 191 -28.51 -3.28 -14.69
CA LYS A 191 -29.27 -3.66 -13.50
C LYS A 191 -29.64 -2.45 -12.63
N PHE A 192 -28.71 -1.51 -12.47
CA PHE A 192 -28.94 -0.25 -11.76
C PHE A 192 -30.05 0.56 -12.42
N GLY A 193 -29.97 0.76 -13.75
CA GLY A 193 -30.99 1.46 -14.52
C GLY A 193 -32.36 0.78 -14.44
N LYS A 194 -32.41 -0.58 -14.55
CA LYS A 194 -33.64 -1.35 -14.38
C LYS A 194 -34.27 -1.11 -13.01
N SER A 195 -33.44 -1.12 -11.95
CA SER A 195 -33.91 -0.90 -10.57
C SER A 195 -34.51 0.49 -10.39
N LEU A 196 -33.85 1.54 -10.92
CA LEU A 196 -34.36 2.91 -10.90
C LEU A 196 -35.65 3.06 -11.68
N ALA A 197 -35.74 2.48 -12.89
CA ALA A 197 -36.92 2.57 -13.76
C ALA A 197 -38.14 1.92 -13.11
N VAL A 198 -37.98 0.75 -12.50
CA VAL A 198 -39.09 0.10 -11.78
C VAL A 198 -39.54 0.96 -10.60
N ARG A 199 -38.60 1.52 -9.79
CA ARG A 199 -38.95 2.40 -8.66
C ARG A 199 -39.63 3.71 -9.09
N TYR A 200 -39.23 4.26 -10.24
CA TYR A 200 -39.92 5.41 -10.82
C TYR A 200 -41.38 5.07 -11.19
N LEU A 201 -41.61 3.95 -11.87
CA LEU A 201 -42.97 3.51 -12.25
C LEU A 201 -43.83 3.20 -11.01
N GLN A 202 -43.22 2.62 -9.97
CA GLN A 202 -43.91 2.34 -8.70
C GLN A 202 -44.44 3.62 -8.01
N LYS A 203 -43.74 4.75 -8.14
CA LYS A 203 -44.19 6.04 -7.57
C LYS A 203 -45.56 6.47 -8.12
N TYR A 204 -45.83 6.18 -9.40
CA TYR A 204 -47.07 6.61 -10.08
C TYR A 204 -48.12 5.52 -10.19
N CYS A 205 -47.73 4.27 -10.25
CA CYS A 205 -48.63 3.17 -10.52
C CYS A 205 -48.79 2.18 -9.36
N GLY A 206 -47.95 2.31 -8.32
CA GLY A 206 -47.93 1.40 -7.15
C GLY A 206 -46.99 0.19 -7.32
N GLU A 207 -46.60 -0.36 -6.17
CA GLU A 207 -45.63 -1.48 -6.11
C GLU A 207 -46.25 -2.79 -6.63
N GLU A 208 -47.57 -2.97 -6.50
CA GLU A 208 -48.29 -4.15 -7.02
C GLU A 208 -48.34 -4.18 -8.56
N ALA A 209 -48.41 -3.01 -9.22
CA ALA A 209 -48.44 -2.90 -10.67
C ALA A 209 -47.08 -3.18 -11.31
N TYR A 210 -46.00 -2.84 -10.63
CA TYR A 210 -44.60 -3.02 -11.06
C TYR A 210 -43.78 -3.62 -9.92
N PRO A 211 -43.85 -4.93 -9.66
CA PRO A 211 -43.03 -5.55 -8.61
C PRO A 211 -41.54 -5.42 -8.95
N LEU A 212 -40.73 -5.09 -7.95
CA LEU A 212 -39.27 -4.98 -8.13
C LEU A 212 -38.68 -6.39 -8.22
N PRO A 213 -38.04 -6.76 -9.35
CA PRO A 213 -37.45 -8.09 -9.52
C PRO A 213 -36.36 -8.34 -8.45
N ALA A 214 -36.25 -9.61 -8.01
CA ALA A 214 -35.31 -9.99 -6.93
C ALA A 214 -33.84 -9.72 -7.27
N GLU A 215 -33.48 -9.78 -8.55
CA GLU A 215 -32.15 -9.46 -9.05
C GLU A 215 -31.82 -7.96 -9.04
N CYS A 216 -32.82 -7.06 -8.90
CA CYS A 216 -32.64 -5.62 -8.85
C CYS A 216 -32.06 -5.16 -7.50
N TYR A 217 -31.46 -3.96 -7.49
CA TYR A 217 -30.98 -3.32 -6.26
C TYR A 217 -32.17 -2.93 -5.38
N GLN A 218 -32.17 -3.44 -4.14
CA GLN A 218 -33.28 -3.29 -3.19
C GLN A 218 -33.12 -2.09 -2.25
N GLY A 219 -31.97 -1.37 -2.31
CA GLY A 219 -31.61 -0.30 -1.40
C GLY A 219 -32.58 0.90 -1.42
N GLY A 220 -32.73 1.57 -0.30
CA GLY A 220 -33.55 2.77 -0.16
C GLY A 220 -33.02 3.96 -0.99
N ASP A 221 -31.73 4.00 -1.25
CA ASP A 221 -31.03 4.97 -2.11
C ASP A 221 -31.57 4.94 -3.55
N ILE A 222 -31.90 3.75 -4.10
CA ILE A 222 -32.54 3.60 -5.42
C ILE A 222 -33.91 4.29 -5.45
N LYS A 223 -34.69 4.13 -4.37
CA LYS A 223 -36.01 4.74 -4.26
C LYS A 223 -35.91 6.28 -4.16
N VAL A 224 -34.91 6.78 -3.45
CA VAL A 224 -34.63 8.21 -3.34
C VAL A 224 -34.26 8.81 -4.69
N LEU A 225 -33.28 8.21 -5.41
CA LEU A 225 -32.83 8.70 -6.71
C LEU A 225 -33.97 8.69 -7.76
N ALA A 226 -34.74 7.60 -7.80
CA ALA A 226 -35.90 7.52 -8.68
C ALA A 226 -36.99 8.54 -8.31
N GLY A 227 -37.17 8.83 -7.01
CA GLY A 227 -38.06 9.85 -6.49
C GLY A 227 -37.65 11.26 -6.89
N GLU A 228 -36.37 11.60 -6.74
CA GLU A 228 -35.81 12.91 -7.14
C GLU A 228 -35.93 13.13 -8.66
N PHE A 229 -35.67 12.10 -9.47
CA PHE A 229 -35.88 12.15 -10.92
C PHE A 229 -37.34 12.41 -11.27
N ALA A 230 -38.26 11.71 -10.60
CA ALA A 230 -39.69 11.91 -10.79
C ALA A 230 -40.17 13.31 -10.38
N ASP A 231 -39.56 13.94 -9.36
CA ASP A 231 -39.89 15.31 -8.95
C ASP A 231 -39.48 16.35 -10.02
N ILE A 232 -38.50 16.02 -10.87
CA ILE A 232 -38.04 16.87 -11.97
C ILE A 232 -38.85 16.64 -13.25
N HIS A 233 -39.07 15.37 -13.61
CA HIS A 233 -39.66 14.95 -14.89
C HIS A 233 -41.16 14.64 -14.81
N GLY A 234 -41.76 14.65 -13.62
CA GLY A 234 -43.16 14.25 -13.44
C GLY A 234 -43.39 12.81 -13.92
N ASP A 235 -44.54 12.60 -14.58
CA ASP A 235 -45.00 11.32 -15.12
C ASP A 235 -44.71 11.11 -16.62
N GLU A 236 -43.75 11.88 -17.16
CA GLU A 236 -43.42 11.94 -18.60
C GLU A 236 -43.24 10.56 -19.23
N TYR A 237 -42.61 9.61 -18.53
CA TYR A 237 -42.32 8.26 -19.04
C TYR A 237 -43.42 7.21 -18.70
N VAL A 238 -44.41 7.56 -17.87
CA VAL A 238 -45.36 6.59 -17.33
C VAL A 238 -46.33 6.10 -18.42
N ALA A 239 -46.85 7.01 -19.26
CA ALA A 239 -47.88 6.68 -20.26
C ALA A 239 -47.41 5.61 -21.26
N ALA A 240 -46.14 5.68 -21.67
CA ALA A 240 -45.57 4.75 -22.64
C ALA A 240 -45.25 3.35 -22.05
N CYS A 241 -45.14 3.25 -20.74
CA CYS A 241 -44.87 1.99 -20.02
C CYS A 241 -46.13 1.35 -19.43
N LYS A 242 -47.22 2.10 -19.34
CA LYS A 242 -48.44 1.67 -18.65
C LYS A 242 -49.19 0.57 -19.39
N GLY A 243 -49.58 -0.49 -18.66
CA GLY A 243 -50.41 -1.58 -19.19
C GLY A 243 -49.64 -2.65 -19.95
N LEU A 244 -48.31 -2.58 -20.03
CA LEU A 244 -47.48 -3.64 -20.57
C LEU A 244 -47.32 -4.76 -19.54
N SER A 245 -47.25 -6.03 -20.02
CA SER A 245 -46.81 -7.14 -19.18
C SER A 245 -45.33 -6.92 -18.80
N GLU A 246 -44.86 -7.59 -17.75
CA GLU A 246 -43.46 -7.47 -17.28
C GLU A 246 -42.46 -7.76 -18.41
N GLU A 247 -42.66 -8.82 -19.16
CA GLU A 247 -41.81 -9.22 -20.29
C GLU A 247 -41.81 -8.16 -21.40
N ALA A 248 -43.01 -7.72 -21.83
CA ALA A 248 -43.14 -6.69 -22.85
C ALA A 248 -42.61 -5.33 -22.39
N LEU A 249 -42.72 -5.01 -21.10
CA LEU A 249 -42.18 -3.79 -20.54
C LEU A 249 -40.64 -3.75 -20.65
N PHE A 250 -39.97 -4.79 -20.18
CA PHE A 250 -38.49 -4.80 -20.14
C PHE A 250 -37.85 -4.86 -21.53
N GLU A 251 -38.60 -5.32 -22.55
CA GLU A 251 -38.18 -5.34 -23.95
C GLU A 251 -38.55 -4.06 -24.72
N SER A 252 -39.40 -3.18 -24.15
CA SER A 252 -39.88 -1.98 -24.82
C SER A 252 -38.83 -0.89 -24.95
N GLU A 253 -38.86 -0.16 -26.08
CA GLU A 253 -38.05 1.05 -26.30
C GLU A 253 -38.34 2.13 -25.25
N ALA A 254 -39.60 2.22 -24.79
CA ALA A 254 -40.01 3.18 -23.77
C ALA A 254 -39.34 2.92 -22.43
N PHE A 255 -39.21 1.66 -22.01
CA PHE A 255 -38.51 1.30 -20.79
C PHE A 255 -36.99 1.49 -20.93
N ALA A 256 -36.45 1.19 -22.10
CA ALA A 256 -35.02 1.46 -22.38
C ALA A 256 -34.72 2.97 -22.29
N ALA A 257 -35.55 3.81 -22.88
CA ALA A 257 -35.39 5.28 -22.80
C ALA A 257 -35.50 5.81 -21.35
N LEU A 258 -36.47 5.32 -20.57
CA LEU A 258 -36.63 5.65 -19.17
C LEU A 258 -35.38 5.24 -18.34
N LYS A 259 -34.92 4.01 -18.55
CA LYS A 259 -33.74 3.45 -17.90
C LYS A 259 -32.50 4.30 -18.20
N ASP A 260 -32.28 4.65 -19.47
CA ASP A 260 -31.10 5.43 -19.87
C ASP A 260 -31.15 6.86 -19.32
N ALA A 261 -32.33 7.49 -19.30
CA ALA A 261 -32.52 8.82 -18.68
C ALA A 261 -32.24 8.79 -17.16
N LEU A 262 -32.72 7.74 -16.47
CA LEU A 262 -32.47 7.56 -15.04
C LEU A 262 -30.99 7.28 -14.72
N VAL A 263 -30.33 6.48 -15.54
CA VAL A 263 -28.87 6.24 -15.39
C VAL A 263 -28.11 7.54 -15.61
N ALA A 264 -28.41 8.29 -16.66
CA ALA A 264 -27.78 9.59 -16.94
C ALA A 264 -27.96 10.59 -15.78
N TYR A 265 -29.09 10.53 -15.06
CA TYR A 265 -29.34 11.35 -13.89
C TYR A 265 -28.62 10.85 -12.63
N ALA A 266 -28.73 9.55 -12.32
CA ALA A 266 -28.33 8.99 -11.03
C ALA A 266 -26.84 8.66 -10.94
N LEU A 267 -26.24 8.17 -12.03
CA LEU A 267 -24.83 7.72 -12.05
C LEU A 267 -23.83 8.84 -11.68
N PRO A 268 -23.92 10.06 -12.27
CA PRO A 268 -23.03 11.17 -11.87
C PRO A 268 -23.19 11.55 -10.39
N LYS A 269 -24.41 11.46 -9.84
CA LYS A 269 -24.68 11.73 -8.42
C LYS A 269 -24.00 10.71 -7.52
N ASN A 270 -24.09 9.42 -7.86
CA ASN A 270 -23.41 8.37 -7.11
C ASN A 270 -21.89 8.52 -7.19
N ILE A 271 -21.32 8.80 -8.37
CA ILE A 271 -19.87 9.07 -8.51
C ILE A 271 -19.46 10.27 -7.65
N ALA A 272 -20.24 11.35 -7.65
CA ALA A 272 -19.98 12.51 -6.79
C ALA A 272 -20.08 12.15 -5.29
N ALA A 273 -21.00 11.26 -4.91
CA ALA A 273 -21.10 10.74 -3.54
C ALA A 273 -19.88 9.91 -3.14
N LEU A 274 -19.40 9.01 -4.01
CA LEU A 274 -18.18 8.24 -3.79
C LEU A 274 -16.98 9.17 -3.58
N LYS A 275 -16.79 10.17 -4.44
CA LYS A 275 -15.71 11.17 -4.33
C LYS A 275 -15.79 11.93 -3.01
N ARG A 276 -16.98 12.40 -2.62
CA ARG A 276 -17.20 13.11 -1.37
C ARG A 276 -16.88 12.24 -0.15
N ASP A 277 -17.32 10.98 -0.14
CA ASP A 277 -17.18 10.11 1.03
C ASP A 277 -15.73 9.62 1.17
N LEU A 278 -15.02 9.39 0.07
CA LEU A 278 -13.57 9.15 0.07
C LEU A 278 -12.79 10.38 0.51
N GLY A 279 -13.18 11.57 0.05
CA GLY A 279 -12.57 12.83 0.50
C GLY A 279 -12.74 13.07 2.00
N LYS A 280 -13.91 12.73 2.61
CA LYS A 280 -14.10 12.72 4.06
C LYS A 280 -13.12 11.78 4.76
N TYR A 281 -12.83 10.63 4.15
CA TYR A 281 -11.85 9.66 4.64
C TYR A 281 -10.39 10.07 4.33
N ARG A 282 -10.18 11.28 3.76
CA ARG A 282 -8.91 11.85 3.33
C ARG A 282 -8.21 11.01 2.27
N ILE A 283 -8.99 10.43 1.37
CA ILE A 283 -8.48 9.70 0.20
C ILE A 283 -8.75 10.52 -1.05
N ASP A 284 -7.68 10.84 -1.78
CA ASP A 284 -7.73 11.53 -3.05
C ASP A 284 -7.09 10.66 -4.12
N TYR A 285 -7.62 10.73 -5.33
CA TYR A 285 -7.12 10.01 -6.49
C TYR A 285 -6.63 10.99 -7.55
N ASP A 286 -5.53 10.63 -8.20
CA ASP A 286 -4.98 11.37 -9.34
C ASP A 286 -5.82 11.12 -10.59
N VAL A 287 -6.34 9.90 -10.74
CA VAL A 287 -7.15 9.46 -11.88
C VAL A 287 -8.43 8.77 -11.43
N TRP A 288 -9.55 9.20 -12.01
CA TRP A 288 -10.84 8.51 -11.97
C TRP A 288 -11.07 7.94 -13.36
N PHE A 289 -10.72 6.67 -13.55
CA PHE A 289 -10.77 6.01 -14.85
C PHE A 289 -12.16 5.44 -15.12
N HIS A 290 -12.77 5.83 -16.24
CA HIS A 290 -14.10 5.39 -16.65
C HIS A 290 -14.00 4.19 -17.60
N GLU A 291 -14.63 3.05 -17.28
CA GLU A 291 -14.68 1.85 -18.14
C GLU A 291 -15.29 2.17 -19.50
N SER A 292 -16.33 3.01 -19.53
CA SER A 292 -17.02 3.45 -20.75
C SER A 292 -16.05 3.96 -21.81
N THR A 293 -14.94 4.63 -21.41
CA THR A 293 -13.94 5.15 -22.35
C THR A 293 -13.21 4.05 -23.14
N LEU A 294 -13.06 2.85 -22.58
CA LEU A 294 -12.47 1.71 -23.29
C LEU A 294 -13.40 1.17 -24.38
N HIS A 295 -14.70 1.18 -24.09
CA HIS A 295 -15.72 0.74 -25.06
C HIS A 295 -15.91 1.77 -26.17
N GLU A 296 -16.06 3.05 -25.83
CA GLU A 296 -16.25 4.15 -26.77
C GLU A 296 -15.06 4.34 -27.72
N SER A 297 -13.84 4.17 -27.23
CA SER A 297 -12.62 4.26 -28.04
C SER A 297 -12.36 3.00 -28.88
N GLY A 298 -13.10 1.92 -28.68
CA GLY A 298 -12.85 0.63 -29.32
C GLY A 298 -11.65 -0.14 -28.77
N ALA A 299 -11.05 0.33 -27.65
CA ALA A 299 -9.86 -0.28 -27.06
C ALA A 299 -10.06 -1.74 -26.65
N VAL A 300 -11.27 -2.12 -26.19
CA VAL A 300 -11.60 -3.49 -25.84
C VAL A 300 -11.46 -4.42 -27.02
N MET A 301 -12.05 -4.05 -28.17
CA MET A 301 -11.97 -4.88 -29.39
C MET A 301 -10.57 -4.88 -29.98
N ALA A 302 -9.86 -3.75 -29.93
CA ALA A 302 -8.46 -3.68 -30.39
C ALA A 302 -7.53 -4.65 -29.64
N VAL A 303 -7.75 -4.84 -28.32
CA VAL A 303 -7.03 -5.82 -27.51
C VAL A 303 -7.41 -7.25 -27.89
N VAL A 304 -8.70 -7.53 -28.15
CA VAL A 304 -9.15 -8.84 -28.61
C VAL A 304 -8.55 -9.19 -29.98
N ASP A 305 -8.54 -8.25 -30.93
CA ASP A 305 -7.94 -8.44 -32.25
C ASP A 305 -6.43 -8.71 -32.15
N LYS A 306 -5.72 -7.96 -31.29
CA LYS A 306 -4.30 -8.19 -31.02
C LYS A 306 -4.03 -9.59 -30.44
N LEU A 307 -4.87 -10.07 -29.51
CA LEU A 307 -4.75 -11.42 -28.94
C LEU A 307 -5.03 -12.51 -30.01
N LEU A 308 -5.93 -12.26 -30.95
CA LEU A 308 -6.17 -13.13 -32.11
C LEU A 308 -4.94 -13.19 -33.03
N GLU A 309 -4.35 -12.03 -33.38
CA GLU A 309 -3.15 -11.93 -34.21
C GLU A 309 -1.95 -12.67 -33.58
N LEU A 310 -1.81 -12.62 -32.26
CA LEU A 310 -0.77 -13.31 -31.49
C LEU A 310 -1.06 -14.81 -31.28
N GLY A 311 -2.22 -15.32 -31.73
CA GLY A 311 -2.62 -16.71 -31.58
C GLY A 311 -3.04 -17.10 -30.15
N ALA A 312 -3.18 -16.12 -29.26
CA ALA A 312 -3.64 -16.33 -27.88
C ALA A 312 -5.15 -16.54 -27.77
N CYS A 313 -5.90 -16.17 -28.80
CA CYS A 313 -7.35 -16.39 -28.95
C CYS A 313 -7.67 -17.17 -30.22
N TYR A 314 -8.89 -17.71 -30.29
CA TYR A 314 -9.44 -18.38 -31.46
C TYR A 314 -10.96 -18.16 -31.54
N LYS A 315 -11.53 -18.31 -32.74
CA LYS A 315 -12.99 -18.26 -32.93
C LYS A 315 -13.58 -19.66 -32.76
N ALA A 316 -14.56 -19.79 -31.90
CA ALA A 316 -15.34 -21.00 -31.68
C ALA A 316 -16.37 -21.18 -32.82
N GLU A 317 -16.98 -22.37 -32.92
CA GLU A 317 -17.95 -22.73 -33.98
C GLU A 317 -19.22 -21.86 -33.97
N ASP A 318 -19.63 -21.40 -32.76
CA ASP A 318 -20.75 -20.50 -32.54
C ASP A 318 -20.44 -19.01 -32.81
N GLY A 319 -19.18 -18.70 -33.18
CA GLY A 319 -18.72 -17.35 -33.45
C GLY A 319 -18.16 -16.61 -32.22
N ALA A 320 -18.16 -17.19 -31.02
CA ALA A 320 -17.53 -16.63 -29.85
C ALA A 320 -16.02 -16.58 -30.01
N ILE A 321 -15.36 -15.58 -29.38
CA ILE A 321 -13.90 -15.50 -29.31
C ILE A 321 -13.44 -16.02 -27.95
N MET A 322 -12.63 -17.07 -28.01
CA MET A 322 -12.11 -17.79 -26.83
C MET A 322 -10.64 -17.47 -26.59
N TYR A 323 -10.28 -17.21 -25.35
CA TYR A 323 -8.92 -16.99 -24.88
C TYR A 323 -8.33 -18.26 -24.28
N ARG A 324 -7.08 -18.61 -24.63
CA ARG A 324 -6.35 -19.78 -24.13
C ARG A 324 -5.82 -19.58 -22.72
N SER A 325 -6.73 -19.35 -21.78
CA SER A 325 -6.44 -18.96 -20.41
C SER A 325 -5.52 -19.95 -19.70
N ALA A 326 -5.79 -21.26 -19.82
CA ALA A 326 -5.00 -22.31 -19.18
C ALA A 326 -3.53 -22.28 -19.58
N GLN A 327 -3.23 -22.01 -20.87
CA GLN A 327 -1.87 -21.99 -21.40
C GLN A 327 -1.01 -20.90 -20.75
N TYR A 328 -1.56 -19.70 -20.57
CA TYR A 328 -0.81 -18.54 -20.10
C TYR A 328 -0.85 -18.37 -18.57
N ALA A 329 -1.94 -18.75 -17.93
CA ALA A 329 -2.08 -18.63 -16.49
C ALA A 329 -1.23 -19.62 -15.70
N ALA A 330 -0.87 -20.76 -16.28
CA ALA A 330 -0.09 -21.83 -15.61
C ALA A 330 1.26 -21.36 -15.02
N LYS A 331 1.87 -20.32 -15.61
CA LYS A 331 3.11 -19.70 -15.12
C LYS A 331 2.93 -19.00 -13.77
N TYR A 332 1.72 -18.54 -13.45
CA TYR A 332 1.42 -17.65 -12.31
C TYR A 332 0.65 -18.34 -11.19
N GLY A 333 0.34 -19.62 -11.33
CA GLY A 333 -0.33 -20.40 -10.28
C GLY A 333 -1.29 -21.43 -10.85
N THR A 334 -1.89 -22.21 -9.97
CA THR A 334 -2.94 -23.17 -10.35
C THR A 334 -4.18 -22.40 -10.75
N VAL A 335 -4.56 -22.47 -12.00
CA VAL A 335 -5.94 -22.19 -12.42
C VAL A 335 -6.82 -23.15 -11.63
N ASN A 336 -7.78 -22.64 -10.87
CA ASN A 336 -8.66 -23.45 -10.04
C ASN A 336 -9.22 -24.61 -10.85
N LYS A 337 -8.71 -25.80 -10.63
CA LYS A 337 -9.31 -27.03 -11.12
C LYS A 337 -10.58 -27.21 -10.32
N LYS A 338 -11.74 -27.03 -10.94
CA LYS A 338 -13.01 -27.41 -10.32
C LYS A 338 -12.98 -28.94 -10.15
N LYS A 339 -13.13 -29.42 -8.94
CA LYS A 339 -13.47 -30.82 -8.72
C LYS A 339 -14.94 -30.99 -9.14
N THR A 340 -15.15 -31.87 -10.09
CA THR A 340 -16.50 -32.35 -10.44
C THR A 340 -17.08 -33.14 -9.26
N GLU A 341 -18.39 -33.32 -9.21
CA GLU A 341 -19.07 -34.07 -8.13
C GLU A 341 -18.55 -35.51 -7.96
N ASP A 342 -17.93 -36.08 -8.99
CA ASP A 342 -17.31 -37.41 -9.01
C ASP A 342 -15.81 -37.40 -8.63
N GLY A 343 -15.25 -36.25 -8.25
CA GLY A 343 -13.88 -36.10 -7.76
C GLY A 343 -12.80 -36.04 -8.84
N THR A 344 -13.16 -36.01 -10.12
CA THR A 344 -12.20 -35.78 -11.23
C THR A 344 -11.84 -34.30 -11.32
N GLU A 345 -10.57 -33.98 -11.57
CA GLU A 345 -10.12 -32.60 -11.79
C GLU A 345 -10.50 -32.18 -13.22
N GLU A 346 -11.39 -31.19 -13.35
CA GLU A 346 -11.69 -30.58 -14.63
C GLU A 346 -10.49 -29.75 -15.10
N GLU A 347 -10.02 -29.95 -16.35
CA GLU A 347 -8.98 -29.11 -16.94
C GLU A 347 -9.45 -27.65 -16.96
N ALA A 348 -8.52 -26.71 -16.75
CA ALA A 348 -8.81 -25.30 -16.84
C ALA A 348 -9.37 -24.98 -18.25
N LYS A 349 -10.57 -24.41 -18.29
CA LYS A 349 -11.24 -24.08 -19.56
C LYS A 349 -10.75 -22.76 -20.12
N ASP A 350 -10.70 -22.68 -21.45
CA ASP A 350 -10.54 -21.41 -22.15
C ASP A 350 -11.70 -20.46 -21.81
N GLU A 351 -11.44 -19.16 -21.83
CA GLU A 351 -12.40 -18.14 -21.42
C GLU A 351 -12.97 -17.36 -22.61
N VAL A 352 -14.26 -17.06 -22.53
CA VAL A 352 -14.93 -16.24 -23.55
C VAL A 352 -14.50 -14.78 -23.37
N LEU A 353 -13.88 -14.17 -24.39
CA LEU A 353 -13.63 -12.73 -24.46
C LEU A 353 -14.76 -11.99 -25.18
N VAL A 354 -15.30 -12.57 -26.27
CA VAL A 354 -16.43 -12.01 -26.99
C VAL A 354 -17.47 -13.11 -27.17
N ARG A 355 -18.70 -12.84 -26.78
CA ARG A 355 -19.82 -13.79 -26.93
C ARG A 355 -20.19 -13.94 -28.39
N ALA A 356 -20.93 -15.00 -28.74
CA ALA A 356 -21.46 -15.26 -30.09
C ALA A 356 -22.26 -14.09 -30.69
N ASN A 357 -22.90 -13.27 -29.86
CA ASN A 357 -23.61 -12.06 -30.26
C ASN A 357 -22.71 -10.81 -30.45
N GLY A 358 -21.40 -10.98 -30.42
CA GLY A 358 -20.42 -9.88 -30.61
C GLY A 358 -20.17 -9.00 -29.40
N ILE A 359 -20.77 -9.27 -28.24
CA ILE A 359 -20.61 -8.46 -27.02
C ILE A 359 -19.38 -8.94 -26.25
N PRO A 360 -18.39 -8.06 -25.95
CA PRO A 360 -17.24 -8.41 -25.14
C PRO A 360 -17.65 -8.73 -23.69
N THR A 361 -16.85 -9.56 -23.04
CA THR A 361 -17.01 -9.90 -21.62
C THR A 361 -16.25 -8.92 -20.72
N TYR A 362 -16.50 -8.98 -19.42
CA TYR A 362 -15.73 -8.20 -18.44
C TYR A 362 -14.24 -8.50 -18.51
N PHE A 363 -13.86 -9.77 -18.74
CA PHE A 363 -12.47 -10.15 -18.83
C PHE A 363 -11.76 -9.48 -20.01
N ALA A 364 -12.43 -9.29 -21.14
CA ALA A 364 -11.89 -8.53 -22.27
C ALA A 364 -11.68 -7.04 -21.91
N ALA A 365 -12.62 -6.44 -21.17
CA ALA A 365 -12.48 -5.07 -20.68
C ALA A 365 -11.34 -4.94 -19.66
N ASP A 366 -11.20 -5.90 -18.74
CA ASP A 366 -10.12 -5.95 -17.76
C ASP A 366 -8.74 -6.05 -18.44
N ILE A 367 -8.60 -6.89 -19.47
CA ILE A 367 -7.36 -6.98 -20.26
C ILE A 367 -7.06 -5.65 -20.95
N ALA A 368 -8.05 -5.01 -21.55
CA ALA A 368 -7.90 -3.72 -22.21
C ALA A 368 -7.49 -2.62 -21.23
N TYR A 369 -8.03 -2.65 -20.02
CA TYR A 369 -7.69 -1.70 -18.97
C TYR A 369 -6.23 -1.86 -18.49
N HIS A 370 -5.79 -3.07 -18.19
CA HIS A 370 -4.40 -3.32 -17.79
C HIS A 370 -3.40 -3.07 -18.93
N TYR A 371 -3.80 -3.37 -20.17
CA TYR A 371 -3.03 -2.96 -21.35
C TYR A 371 -2.91 -1.43 -21.45
N ASN A 372 -3.99 -0.70 -21.15
CA ASN A 372 -3.97 0.75 -21.09
C ASN A 372 -2.98 1.26 -20.04
N LYS A 373 -2.96 0.70 -18.82
CA LYS A 373 -2.01 1.06 -17.78
C LYS A 373 -0.56 0.85 -18.23
N LEU A 374 -0.23 -0.38 -18.63
CA LEU A 374 1.15 -0.80 -18.85
C LEU A 374 1.71 -0.33 -20.21
N ALA A 375 0.94 -0.49 -21.30
CA ALA A 375 1.39 -0.19 -22.65
C ALA A 375 1.08 1.24 -23.09
N THR A 376 -0.16 1.71 -22.91
CA THR A 376 -0.60 3.01 -23.44
C THR A 376 -0.09 4.17 -22.58
N ARG A 377 -0.22 4.04 -21.26
CA ARG A 377 0.19 5.07 -20.29
C ARG A 377 1.63 4.88 -19.80
N GLY A 378 2.23 3.71 -20.05
CA GLY A 378 3.65 3.44 -19.83
C GLY A 378 4.04 3.35 -18.36
N PHE A 379 3.17 2.84 -17.50
CA PHE A 379 3.56 2.51 -16.13
C PHE A 379 4.53 1.33 -16.12
N ALA A 380 5.60 1.46 -15.37
CA ALA A 380 6.55 0.36 -15.16
C ALA A 380 5.93 -0.78 -14.37
N LYS A 381 4.93 -0.44 -13.52
CA LYS A 381 4.17 -1.42 -12.74
C LYS A 381 2.76 -0.91 -12.45
N ALA A 382 1.79 -1.83 -12.53
CA ALA A 382 0.45 -1.66 -12.00
C ALA A 382 0.29 -2.50 -10.73
N ILE A 383 -0.25 -1.92 -9.68
CA ILE A 383 -0.50 -2.57 -8.38
C ILE A 383 -1.98 -2.39 -8.08
N ASP A 384 -2.71 -3.49 -8.02
CA ASP A 384 -4.15 -3.47 -7.75
C ASP A 384 -4.43 -4.05 -6.35
N VAL A 385 -5.25 -3.37 -5.57
CA VAL A 385 -5.71 -3.86 -4.26
C VAL A 385 -7.09 -4.48 -4.42
N TRP A 386 -7.15 -5.82 -4.39
CA TRP A 386 -8.39 -6.59 -4.57
C TRP A 386 -8.82 -7.31 -3.30
N GLY A 387 -10.12 -7.62 -3.19
CA GLY A 387 -10.62 -8.56 -2.19
C GLY A 387 -10.07 -9.97 -2.42
N ALA A 388 -9.88 -10.71 -1.34
CA ALA A 388 -9.31 -12.07 -1.39
C ALA A 388 -10.16 -13.07 -2.19
N ASP A 389 -11.43 -12.79 -2.39
CA ASP A 389 -12.35 -13.54 -3.25
C ASP A 389 -11.93 -13.52 -4.74
N HIS A 390 -11.14 -12.55 -5.17
CA HIS A 390 -10.59 -12.43 -6.52
C HIS A 390 -9.27 -13.22 -6.74
N HIS A 391 -8.80 -14.01 -5.77
CA HIS A 391 -7.55 -14.77 -5.88
C HIS A 391 -7.41 -15.57 -7.19
N GLY A 392 -8.49 -16.24 -7.63
CA GLY A 392 -8.50 -17.03 -8.87
C GLY A 392 -8.34 -16.20 -10.16
N HIS A 393 -8.54 -14.88 -10.09
CA HIS A 393 -8.44 -13.98 -11.24
C HIS A 393 -7.00 -13.50 -11.50
N VAL A 394 -6.15 -13.49 -10.48
CA VAL A 394 -4.77 -12.97 -10.55
C VAL A 394 -3.92 -13.68 -11.61
N ALA A 395 -3.86 -15.03 -11.55
CA ALA A 395 -3.07 -15.80 -12.50
C ALA A 395 -3.54 -15.62 -13.95
N ARG A 396 -4.85 -15.53 -14.15
CA ARG A 396 -5.48 -15.31 -15.47
C ARG A 396 -5.12 -13.96 -16.04
N MET A 397 -5.18 -12.90 -15.22
CA MET A 397 -4.87 -11.55 -15.65
C MET A 397 -3.37 -11.38 -15.97
N LYS A 398 -2.47 -11.89 -15.10
CA LYS A 398 -1.03 -11.92 -15.37
C LYS A 398 -0.71 -12.70 -16.65
N GLY A 399 -1.36 -13.84 -16.86
CA GLY A 399 -1.24 -14.63 -18.10
C GLY A 399 -1.72 -13.88 -19.33
N ALA A 400 -2.79 -13.10 -19.21
CA ALA A 400 -3.30 -12.27 -20.31
C ALA A 400 -2.32 -11.14 -20.69
N MET A 401 -1.59 -10.59 -19.72
CA MET A 401 -0.52 -9.62 -20.01
C MET A 401 0.63 -10.26 -20.79
N ASP A 402 1.07 -11.48 -20.41
CA ASP A 402 2.06 -12.24 -21.21
C ASP A 402 1.52 -12.52 -22.61
N ALA A 403 0.26 -12.95 -22.72
CA ALA A 403 -0.37 -13.31 -23.99
C ALA A 403 -0.45 -12.15 -24.99
N ILE A 404 -0.63 -10.92 -24.50
CA ILE A 404 -0.71 -9.70 -25.33
C ILE A 404 0.68 -9.09 -25.63
N GLY A 405 1.77 -9.74 -25.19
CA GLY A 405 3.15 -9.32 -25.45
C GLY A 405 3.72 -8.35 -24.40
N LEU A 406 3.12 -8.25 -23.23
CA LEU A 406 3.65 -7.56 -22.06
C LEU A 406 4.32 -8.55 -21.10
N ASN A 407 4.75 -8.10 -19.93
CA ASN A 407 5.26 -8.97 -18.88
C ASN A 407 4.23 -9.02 -17.74
N GLY A 408 3.64 -10.19 -17.49
CA GLY A 408 2.65 -10.36 -16.43
C GLY A 408 3.18 -10.05 -15.02
N ASN A 409 4.52 -10.03 -14.83
CA ASN A 409 5.11 -9.57 -13.57
C ASN A 409 5.09 -8.05 -13.39
N ASP A 410 4.72 -7.28 -14.42
CA ASP A 410 4.54 -5.84 -14.27
C ASP A 410 3.15 -5.48 -13.71
N LEU A 411 2.28 -6.46 -13.58
CA LEU A 411 1.03 -6.40 -12.81
C LEU A 411 1.21 -7.14 -11.48
N ASP A 412 1.07 -6.44 -10.35
CA ASP A 412 1.01 -7.05 -9.03
C ASP A 412 -0.38 -6.83 -8.42
N VAL A 413 -0.82 -7.82 -7.64
CA VAL A 413 -2.12 -7.78 -6.97
C VAL A 413 -1.92 -8.01 -5.48
N VAL A 414 -2.35 -7.04 -4.69
CA VAL A 414 -2.40 -7.13 -3.23
C VAL A 414 -3.78 -7.65 -2.83
N LEU A 415 -3.84 -8.89 -2.39
CA LEU A 415 -5.09 -9.52 -1.96
C LEU A 415 -5.39 -9.16 -0.51
N MET A 416 -6.50 -8.47 -0.30
CA MET A 416 -6.92 -7.99 1.02
C MET A 416 -7.99 -8.90 1.62
N GLN A 417 -7.76 -9.38 2.83
CA GLN A 417 -8.71 -10.19 3.60
C GLN A 417 -9.85 -9.33 4.18
N MET A 418 -10.92 -10.01 4.59
CA MET A 418 -12.13 -9.38 5.12
C MET A 418 -11.88 -8.71 6.47
N VAL A 419 -12.77 -7.76 6.80
CA VAL A 419 -12.83 -7.05 8.08
C VAL A 419 -14.12 -7.45 8.79
N ASN A 420 -14.02 -7.85 10.05
CA ASN A 420 -15.13 -7.95 10.97
C ASN A 420 -15.15 -6.70 11.85
N LEU A 421 -16.30 -6.06 11.99
CA LEU A 421 -16.47 -5.03 13.01
C LEU A 421 -16.86 -5.70 14.33
N MET A 422 -16.20 -5.30 15.42
CA MET A 422 -16.43 -5.81 16.76
C MET A 422 -16.89 -4.68 17.69
N ARG A 423 -17.82 -4.98 18.59
CA ARG A 423 -18.26 -4.09 19.69
C ARG A 423 -18.62 -4.94 20.90
N ASP A 424 -18.15 -4.56 22.07
CA ASP A 424 -18.29 -5.35 23.30
C ASP A 424 -17.87 -6.82 23.11
N GLY A 425 -16.82 -7.05 22.28
CA GLY A 425 -16.33 -8.38 21.91
C GLY A 425 -17.27 -9.20 21.01
N GLN A 426 -18.31 -8.59 20.42
CA GLN A 426 -19.28 -9.26 19.54
C GLN A 426 -19.26 -8.68 18.12
N PRO A 427 -19.45 -9.50 17.07
CA PRO A 427 -19.51 -9.03 15.70
C PRO A 427 -20.72 -8.10 15.45
N VAL A 428 -20.48 -6.98 14.76
CA VAL A 428 -21.51 -6.02 14.34
C VAL A 428 -21.68 -6.10 12.83
N ARG A 429 -22.88 -6.43 12.35
CA ARG A 429 -23.18 -6.60 10.91
C ARG A 429 -24.05 -5.50 10.33
N MET A 430 -24.76 -4.76 11.17
CA MET A 430 -25.73 -3.75 10.75
C MET A 430 -25.50 -2.42 11.49
N SER A 431 -25.75 -1.32 10.79
CA SER A 431 -25.76 0.02 11.37
C SER A 431 -26.88 0.13 12.42
N LYS A 432 -26.56 0.64 13.62
CA LYS A 432 -27.55 0.92 14.67
C LYS A 432 -28.60 1.93 14.21
N ARG A 433 -28.23 2.84 13.31
CA ARG A 433 -29.07 3.95 12.85
C ARG A 433 -30.03 3.54 11.74
N THR A 434 -29.56 2.75 10.76
CA THR A 434 -30.32 2.45 9.55
C THR A 434 -30.86 1.02 9.50
N GLY A 435 -30.35 0.10 10.32
CA GLY A 435 -30.67 -1.33 10.26
C GLY A 435 -30.16 -2.04 9.00
N ASN A 436 -29.39 -1.34 8.16
CA ASN A 436 -28.81 -1.86 6.93
C ASN A 436 -27.31 -2.22 7.13
N ALA A 437 -26.66 -2.73 6.11
CA ALA A 437 -25.22 -2.92 6.09
C ALA A 437 -24.50 -1.58 6.38
N ILE A 438 -23.44 -1.66 7.17
CA ILE A 438 -22.68 -0.47 7.60
C ILE A 438 -21.94 0.11 6.40
N THR A 439 -22.19 1.39 6.12
CA THR A 439 -21.48 2.13 5.09
C THR A 439 -20.18 2.74 5.62
N LEU A 440 -19.31 3.19 4.71
CA LEU A 440 -18.13 3.98 5.08
C LEU A 440 -18.54 5.24 5.89
N THR A 441 -19.61 5.91 5.48
CA THR A 441 -20.09 7.11 6.20
C THR A 441 -20.55 6.78 7.61
N ASP A 442 -21.32 5.68 7.81
CA ASP A 442 -21.74 5.24 9.15
C ASP A 442 -20.52 4.98 10.05
N LEU A 443 -19.47 4.33 9.51
CA LEU A 443 -18.24 4.08 10.25
C LEU A 443 -17.55 5.38 10.67
N LEU A 444 -17.42 6.34 9.76
CA LEU A 444 -16.73 7.61 10.03
C LEU A 444 -17.54 8.58 10.91
N GLU A 445 -18.84 8.38 11.06
CA GLU A 445 -19.66 9.09 12.07
C GLU A 445 -19.42 8.55 13.49
N GLU A 446 -19.00 7.31 13.61
CA GLU A 446 -18.82 6.60 14.88
C GLU A 446 -17.35 6.58 15.35
N VAL A 447 -16.40 6.48 14.41
CA VAL A 447 -14.97 6.32 14.69
C VAL A 447 -14.19 7.53 14.16
N PRO A 448 -13.26 8.11 14.95
CA PRO A 448 -12.36 9.14 14.46
C PRO A 448 -11.57 8.66 13.22
N ILE A 449 -11.47 9.52 12.21
CA ILE A 449 -10.79 9.19 10.95
C ILE A 449 -9.33 8.75 11.19
N ASP A 450 -8.62 9.40 12.11
CA ASP A 450 -7.25 9.06 12.48
C ASP A 450 -7.15 7.61 12.99
N SER A 451 -8.08 7.22 13.87
CA SER A 451 -8.16 5.85 14.40
C SER A 451 -8.49 4.85 13.30
N ALA A 452 -9.48 5.14 12.46
CA ALA A 452 -9.86 4.26 11.36
C ALA A 452 -8.68 4.01 10.41
N ARG A 453 -8.01 5.08 9.93
CA ARG A 453 -6.86 4.98 9.02
C ARG A 453 -5.70 4.21 9.64
N PHE A 454 -5.39 4.45 10.91
CA PHE A 454 -4.29 3.79 11.60
C PHE A 454 -4.58 2.32 11.86
N LEU A 455 -5.75 1.99 12.42
CA LEU A 455 -6.08 0.63 12.83
C LEU A 455 -6.29 -0.31 11.63
N PHE A 456 -6.84 0.15 10.52
CA PHE A 456 -6.93 -0.67 9.30
C PHE A 456 -5.57 -1.06 8.73
N ASN A 457 -4.53 -0.29 9.01
CA ASN A 457 -3.15 -0.56 8.58
C ASN A 457 -2.27 -1.21 9.67
N MET A 458 -2.85 -1.72 10.78
CA MET A 458 -2.07 -2.41 11.81
C MET A 458 -1.60 -3.80 11.39
N HIS A 459 -2.26 -4.41 10.41
CA HIS A 459 -2.00 -5.75 9.91
C HIS A 459 -1.72 -5.73 8.41
N ASP A 460 -0.93 -6.70 7.93
CA ASP A 460 -0.73 -6.90 6.51
C ASP A 460 -2.04 -7.23 5.77
N ALA A 461 -2.06 -7.00 4.45
CA ALA A 461 -3.25 -7.19 3.64
C ALA A 461 -3.81 -8.62 3.72
N GLY A 462 -2.94 -9.63 3.78
CA GLY A 462 -3.29 -11.05 3.78
C GLY A 462 -3.91 -11.54 5.10
N SER A 463 -3.86 -10.73 6.17
CA SER A 463 -4.45 -11.06 7.46
C SER A 463 -5.87 -10.53 7.59
N GLY A 464 -6.81 -11.33 8.10
CA GLY A 464 -8.13 -10.86 8.53
C GLY A 464 -8.00 -9.86 9.70
N ILE A 465 -8.93 -8.92 9.81
CA ILE A 465 -8.96 -7.95 10.90
C ILE A 465 -10.28 -8.03 11.64
N ASP A 466 -10.19 -8.15 12.95
CA ASP A 466 -11.29 -7.84 13.88
C ASP A 466 -11.10 -6.37 14.31
N PHE A 467 -11.84 -5.46 13.66
CA PHE A 467 -11.77 -4.03 13.94
C PHE A 467 -12.64 -3.70 15.16
N ASP A 468 -11.99 -3.39 16.28
CA ASP A 468 -12.64 -3.06 17.54
C ASP A 468 -13.07 -1.59 17.58
N LEU A 469 -14.38 -1.36 17.48
CA LEU A 469 -15.00 -0.04 17.53
C LEU A 469 -14.79 0.64 18.88
N ASP A 470 -14.76 -0.13 19.97
CA ASP A 470 -14.59 0.40 21.32
C ASP A 470 -13.16 0.88 21.55
N GLN A 471 -12.17 0.14 21.02
CA GLN A 471 -10.77 0.57 21.02
C GLN A 471 -10.57 1.82 20.16
N ALA A 472 -11.20 1.88 19.01
CA ALA A 472 -11.01 2.96 18.03
C ALA A 472 -11.43 4.35 18.53
N VAL A 473 -12.35 4.42 19.51
CA VAL A 473 -12.83 5.68 20.10
C VAL A 473 -12.11 6.08 21.39
N LYS A 474 -11.22 5.23 21.94
CA LYS A 474 -10.47 5.54 23.15
C LYS A 474 -9.51 6.70 22.94
N THR A 475 -9.37 7.53 23.97
CA THR A 475 -8.44 8.67 24.04
C THR A 475 -7.36 8.45 25.08
N ASP A 476 -6.80 7.24 25.11
CA ASP A 476 -5.76 6.79 26.02
C ASP A 476 -4.76 5.85 25.30
N ASN A 477 -3.82 5.28 26.06
CA ASN A 477 -2.75 4.43 25.53
C ASN A 477 -3.24 3.10 24.92
N ASP A 478 -4.48 2.70 25.14
CA ASP A 478 -5.06 1.50 24.53
C ASP A 478 -5.37 1.72 23.03
N ASN A 479 -5.46 2.99 22.61
CA ASN A 479 -5.59 3.35 21.21
C ASN A 479 -4.21 3.65 20.60
N PRO A 480 -3.67 2.81 19.69
CA PRO A 480 -2.32 2.97 19.18
C PRO A 480 -2.03 4.32 18.51
N VAL A 481 -3.02 4.88 17.78
CA VAL A 481 -2.81 6.19 17.13
C VAL A 481 -2.71 7.30 18.16
N TYR A 482 -3.54 7.26 19.20
CA TYR A 482 -3.49 8.22 20.30
C TYR A 482 -2.14 8.16 21.02
N TYR A 483 -1.63 6.95 21.26
CA TYR A 483 -0.31 6.73 21.87
C TYR A 483 0.83 7.39 21.07
N VAL A 484 0.81 7.24 19.74
CA VAL A 484 1.81 7.86 18.85
C VAL A 484 1.65 9.38 18.81
N GLN A 485 0.42 9.89 18.68
CA GLN A 485 0.12 11.32 18.73
C GLN A 485 0.56 11.95 20.06
N TYR A 486 0.33 11.25 21.18
CA TYR A 486 0.78 11.69 22.50
C TYR A 486 2.31 11.79 22.60
N ALA A 487 3.05 10.86 22.00
CA ALA A 487 4.52 10.95 21.97
C ALA A 487 4.99 12.23 21.25
N HIS A 488 4.38 12.56 20.10
CA HIS A 488 4.66 13.81 19.38
C HIS A 488 4.33 15.05 20.22
N ALA A 489 3.13 15.12 20.79
CA ALA A 489 2.69 16.25 21.61
C ALA A 489 3.58 16.44 22.85
N ARG A 490 4.04 15.33 23.45
CA ARG A 490 4.97 15.36 24.58
C ARG A 490 6.33 15.96 24.21
N ILE A 491 6.87 15.58 23.03
CA ILE A 491 8.12 16.18 22.54
C ILE A 491 7.94 17.68 22.32
N CYS A 492 6.86 18.10 21.67
CA CYS A 492 6.53 19.51 21.49
C CYS A 492 6.47 20.26 22.83
N SER A 493 5.86 19.66 23.85
CA SER A 493 5.80 20.25 25.20
C SER A 493 7.17 20.36 25.86
N ILE A 494 8.07 19.37 25.69
CA ILE A 494 9.44 19.42 26.18
C ILE A 494 10.20 20.56 25.54
N LEU A 495 10.13 20.70 24.21
CA LEU A 495 10.83 21.77 23.48
C LEU A 495 10.33 23.15 23.92
N LYS A 496 9.01 23.36 24.01
CA LYS A 496 8.41 24.62 24.49
C LYS A 496 8.81 24.94 25.94
N LYS A 497 8.90 23.92 26.79
CA LYS A 497 9.36 24.12 28.18
C LYS A 497 10.81 24.56 28.22
N MET A 498 11.71 23.93 27.47
CA MET A 498 13.12 24.31 27.41
C MET A 498 13.28 25.76 26.94
N GLU A 499 12.59 26.14 25.87
CA GLU A 499 12.57 27.51 25.35
C GLU A 499 12.11 28.53 26.43
N SER A 500 11.02 28.20 27.17
CA SER A 500 10.52 29.05 28.25
C SER A 500 11.49 29.22 29.44
N GLU A 501 12.41 28.28 29.61
CA GLU A 501 13.49 28.29 30.63
C GLU A 501 14.78 28.95 30.09
N GLY A 502 14.74 29.50 28.86
CA GLY A 502 15.89 30.17 28.24
C GLY A 502 16.90 29.23 27.57
N VAL A 503 16.54 27.96 27.36
CA VAL A 503 17.34 26.99 26.61
C VAL A 503 16.87 26.94 25.18
N GLU A 504 17.53 27.69 24.31
CA GLU A 504 17.26 27.64 22.86
C GLU A 504 18.04 26.49 22.21
N PHE A 505 17.45 25.83 21.23
CA PHE A 505 18.14 24.83 20.41
C PHE A 505 19.11 25.51 19.46
N ALA A 506 20.41 25.14 19.54
CA ALA A 506 21.49 25.82 18.84
C ALA A 506 21.52 25.60 17.31
N GLY A 507 20.72 24.65 16.80
CA GLY A 507 20.74 24.18 15.40
C GLY A 507 21.59 22.92 15.24
N ALA A 508 21.16 21.99 14.37
CA ALA A 508 21.78 20.68 14.22
C ALA A 508 23.28 20.76 13.89
N GLU A 509 23.68 21.73 13.08
CA GLU A 509 25.09 21.94 12.68
C GLU A 509 26.06 22.34 13.83
N LYS A 510 25.52 22.73 14.97
CA LYS A 510 26.31 23.14 16.15
C LYS A 510 26.30 22.13 17.30
N VAL A 511 25.61 21.02 17.09
CA VAL A 511 25.43 19.99 18.13
C VAL A 511 26.48 18.90 17.99
N ASP A 512 27.13 18.57 19.08
CA ASP A 512 27.98 17.37 19.20
C ASP A 512 27.11 16.17 19.64
N ALA A 513 26.53 15.44 18.67
CA ALA A 513 25.73 14.28 18.96
C ALA A 513 26.54 13.02 19.31
N THR A 514 27.89 13.08 19.27
CA THR A 514 28.76 11.98 19.76
C THR A 514 28.68 11.79 21.27
N LEU A 515 28.13 12.77 22.00
CA LEU A 515 27.90 12.73 23.44
C LEU A 515 26.74 11.80 23.86
N LEU A 516 25.94 11.34 22.92
CA LEU A 516 24.81 10.40 23.15
C LEU A 516 25.34 8.96 23.23
N THR A 517 25.53 8.46 24.45
CA THR A 517 26.15 7.15 24.71
C THR A 517 25.33 6.25 25.63
N GLU A 518 24.27 6.78 26.25
CA GLU A 518 23.44 6.00 27.15
C GLU A 518 22.64 4.91 26.37
N PRO A 519 22.42 3.73 26.94
CA PRO A 519 21.74 2.65 26.24
C PRO A 519 20.39 3.04 25.63
N SER A 520 19.58 3.81 26.35
CA SER A 520 18.27 4.25 25.84
C SER A 520 18.36 5.33 24.75
N GLU A 521 19.46 6.11 24.71
CA GLU A 521 19.78 7.02 23.60
C GLU A 521 20.15 6.21 22.36
N MET A 522 21.04 5.22 22.52
CA MET A 522 21.50 4.37 21.42
C MET A 522 20.38 3.53 20.84
N ASP A 523 19.46 3.00 21.66
CA ASP A 523 18.29 2.28 21.17
C ASP A 523 17.43 3.17 20.26
N LEU A 524 17.19 4.40 20.68
CA LEU A 524 16.40 5.38 19.92
C LEU A 524 17.12 5.79 18.62
N ILE A 525 18.45 6.01 18.66
CA ILE A 525 19.27 6.33 17.48
C ILE A 525 19.26 5.18 16.47
N ARG A 526 19.35 3.92 16.92
CA ARG A 526 19.24 2.75 16.05
C ARG A 526 17.90 2.67 15.35
N MET A 527 16.83 3.07 16.01
CA MET A 527 15.51 3.17 15.38
C MET A 527 15.48 4.26 14.32
N LEU A 528 16.01 5.46 14.62
CA LEU A 528 16.11 6.51 13.60
C LEU A 528 16.90 6.03 12.38
N ALA A 529 18.04 5.34 12.59
CA ALA A 529 18.83 4.76 11.51
C ALA A 529 18.06 3.72 10.67
N ALA A 530 17.08 3.02 11.27
CA ALA A 530 16.27 2.02 10.61
C ALA A 530 15.18 2.61 9.71
N PHE A 531 14.66 3.78 10.06
CA PHE A 531 13.44 4.31 9.47
C PHE A 531 13.44 4.40 7.93
N PRO A 532 14.50 4.96 7.27
CA PRO A 532 14.52 5.01 5.81
C PRO A 532 14.46 3.62 5.16
N GLN A 533 15.13 2.63 5.76
CA GLN A 533 15.09 1.25 5.26
C GLN A 533 13.73 0.58 5.50
N GLU A 534 13.03 0.90 6.59
CA GLU A 534 11.67 0.41 6.82
C GLU A 534 10.68 0.94 5.79
N ILE A 535 10.85 2.19 5.32
CA ILE A 535 10.06 2.74 4.19
C ILE A 535 10.31 1.92 2.92
N VAL A 536 11.58 1.67 2.56
CA VAL A 536 11.93 0.86 1.39
C VAL A 536 11.32 -0.54 1.50
N MET A 537 11.47 -1.20 2.65
CA MET A 537 10.93 -2.54 2.88
C MET A 537 9.39 -2.59 2.82
N ALA A 538 8.72 -1.54 3.34
CA ALA A 538 7.26 -1.44 3.24
C ALA A 538 6.80 -1.29 1.78
N ALA A 539 7.54 -0.53 0.96
CA ALA A 539 7.29 -0.37 -0.46
C ALA A 539 7.54 -1.68 -1.24
N GLU A 540 8.68 -2.34 -1.03
CA GLU A 540 9.02 -3.60 -1.71
C GLU A 540 8.09 -4.77 -1.38
N LYS A 541 7.56 -4.79 -0.14
CA LYS A 541 6.66 -5.85 0.34
C LYS A 541 5.18 -5.49 0.17
N TYR A 542 4.87 -4.30 -0.30
CA TYR A 542 3.51 -3.75 -0.35
C TYR A 542 2.79 -3.84 1.01
N ASP A 543 3.56 -3.63 2.09
CA ASP A 543 3.09 -3.77 3.48
C ASP A 543 3.28 -2.47 4.29
N PRO A 544 2.37 -1.49 4.18
CA PRO A 544 2.44 -0.26 4.97
C PRO A 544 2.25 -0.49 6.48
N SER A 545 1.76 -1.67 6.92
CA SER A 545 1.61 -2.00 8.33
C SER A 545 2.96 -2.02 9.09
N ARG A 546 4.06 -2.25 8.38
CA ARG A 546 5.41 -2.16 8.94
C ARG A 546 5.67 -0.79 9.54
N ILE A 547 5.22 0.27 8.88
CA ILE A 547 5.42 1.66 9.32
C ILE A 547 4.56 1.98 10.54
N ASN A 548 3.33 1.44 10.62
CA ASN A 548 2.50 1.58 11.82
C ASN A 548 3.16 0.92 13.03
N ARG A 549 3.66 -0.31 12.89
CA ARG A 549 4.37 -1.03 13.97
C ARG A 549 5.64 -0.26 14.37
N PHE A 550 6.41 0.16 13.38
CA PHE A 550 7.63 0.92 13.61
C PHE A 550 7.40 2.20 14.43
N VAL A 551 6.39 3.00 14.10
CA VAL A 551 6.15 4.28 14.79
C VAL A 551 5.64 4.08 16.22
N ILE A 552 4.90 2.99 16.50
CA ILE A 552 4.51 2.61 17.87
C ILE A 552 5.75 2.23 18.69
N ASP A 553 6.64 1.44 18.12
CA ASP A 553 7.89 1.04 18.78
C ASP A 553 8.79 2.25 19.02
N LEU A 554 8.86 3.18 18.07
CA LEU A 554 9.59 4.45 18.20
C LEU A 554 9.04 5.31 19.34
N ALA A 555 7.71 5.45 19.44
CA ALA A 555 7.05 6.15 20.53
C ALA A 555 7.37 5.49 21.89
N SER A 556 7.36 4.17 21.94
CA SER A 556 7.70 3.40 23.14
C SER A 556 9.18 3.58 23.54
N ALA A 557 10.09 3.57 22.56
CA ALA A 557 11.52 3.84 22.79
C ALA A 557 11.77 5.28 23.28
N PHE A 558 11.04 6.25 22.70
CA PHE A 558 11.08 7.64 23.15
C PHE A 558 10.64 7.78 24.62
N HIS A 559 9.56 7.12 25.04
CA HIS A 559 9.12 7.19 26.44
C HIS A 559 10.15 6.59 27.39
N ARG A 560 10.82 5.48 27.01
CA ARG A 560 11.93 4.90 27.82
C ARG A 560 13.12 5.86 27.91
N PHE A 561 13.54 6.45 26.78
CA PHE A 561 14.61 7.44 26.75
C PHE A 561 14.28 8.61 27.68
N TYR A 562 13.09 9.18 27.58
CA TYR A 562 12.67 10.32 28.38
C TYR A 562 12.62 10.00 29.90
N GLY A 563 12.29 8.75 30.25
CA GLY A 563 12.30 8.27 31.64
C GLY A 563 13.72 8.08 32.21
N ASN A 564 14.68 7.71 31.37
CA ASN A 564 16.04 7.36 31.81
C ASN A 564 17.03 8.51 31.67
N CYS A 565 16.87 9.40 30.69
CA CYS A 565 17.80 10.45 30.34
C CYS A 565 17.22 11.83 30.62
N ARG A 566 17.80 12.53 31.60
CA ARG A 566 17.39 13.91 31.93
C ARG A 566 17.79 14.85 30.80
N ILE A 567 16.85 15.65 30.28
CA ILE A 567 17.13 16.73 29.33
C ILE A 567 17.37 18.03 30.11
N GLN A 568 16.41 18.37 30.98
CA GLN A 568 16.53 19.56 31.84
C GLN A 568 17.59 19.36 32.90
N GLY A 569 18.54 20.32 33.00
CA GLY A 569 19.61 20.28 34.01
C GLY A 569 20.73 19.26 33.72
N ALA A 570 20.80 18.72 32.52
CA ALA A 570 21.97 18.00 32.02
C ALA A 570 23.12 18.99 31.70
N ASP A 571 24.34 18.47 31.46
CA ASP A 571 25.41 19.25 30.88
C ASP A 571 24.92 19.97 29.60
N PRO A 572 25.24 21.26 29.40
CA PRO A 572 24.71 22.03 28.27
C PRO A 572 24.93 21.38 26.90
N ALA A 573 26.08 20.74 26.66
CA ALA A 573 26.38 20.08 25.40
C ALA A 573 25.54 18.79 25.23
N VAL A 574 25.43 17.98 26.28
CA VAL A 574 24.57 16.79 26.32
C VAL A 574 23.09 17.17 26.18
N GLN A 575 22.68 18.29 26.81
CA GLN A 575 21.31 18.80 26.67
C GLN A 575 20.99 19.14 25.22
N GLN A 576 21.88 19.82 24.49
CA GLN A 576 21.71 20.13 23.06
C GLN A 576 21.66 18.87 22.22
N ALA A 577 22.50 17.86 22.49
CA ALA A 577 22.47 16.58 21.81
C ALA A 577 21.12 15.82 22.01
N ARG A 578 20.59 15.81 23.25
CA ARG A 578 19.28 15.22 23.59
C ARG A 578 18.12 15.96 22.95
N LEU A 579 18.21 17.29 22.83
CA LEU A 579 17.22 18.09 22.09
C LEU A 579 17.24 17.75 20.60
N ALA A 580 18.43 17.60 19.99
CA ALA A 580 18.54 17.16 18.60
C ALA A 580 17.90 15.78 18.40
N LEU A 581 18.14 14.83 19.30
CA LEU A 581 17.53 13.50 19.28
C LEU A 581 15.98 13.59 19.39
N CYS A 582 15.47 14.41 20.31
CA CYS A 582 14.02 14.65 20.43
C CYS A 582 13.41 15.22 19.14
N ILE A 583 14.08 16.19 18.51
CA ILE A 583 13.63 16.79 17.24
C ILE A 583 13.63 15.73 16.13
N GLY A 584 14.67 14.90 16.04
CA GLY A 584 14.74 13.81 15.08
C GLY A 584 13.56 12.82 15.22
N VAL A 585 13.25 12.40 16.45
CA VAL A 585 12.09 11.54 16.75
C VAL A 585 10.78 12.23 16.39
N LYS A 586 10.63 13.53 16.76
CA LYS A 586 9.46 14.33 16.41
C LYS A 586 9.25 14.37 14.90
N ASN A 587 10.31 14.62 14.12
CA ASN A 587 10.23 14.66 12.66
C ASN A 587 9.79 13.31 12.08
N VAL A 588 10.31 12.18 12.57
CA VAL A 588 9.91 10.84 12.10
C VAL A 588 8.43 10.57 12.42
N ILE A 589 7.98 10.85 13.65
CA ILE A 589 6.56 10.66 14.01
C ILE A 589 5.67 11.57 13.14
N PHE A 590 6.04 12.83 12.97
CA PHE A 590 5.36 13.79 12.10
C PHE A 590 5.26 13.26 10.67
N ASN A 591 6.36 12.77 10.11
CA ASN A 591 6.42 12.26 8.75
C ASN A 591 5.51 11.04 8.57
N VAL A 592 5.54 10.09 9.49
CA VAL A 592 4.67 8.89 9.42
C VAL A 592 3.19 9.28 9.50
N LEU A 593 2.81 10.10 10.47
CA LEU A 593 1.41 10.50 10.63
C LEU A 593 0.92 11.30 9.42
N THR A 594 1.73 12.24 8.93
CA THR A 594 1.39 13.06 7.75
C THR A 594 1.33 12.22 6.47
N MET A 595 2.29 11.31 6.27
CA MET A 595 2.31 10.38 5.14
C MET A 595 1.02 9.54 5.09
N PHE A 596 0.49 9.14 6.23
CA PHE A 596 -0.77 8.39 6.35
C PHE A 596 -2.01 9.29 6.52
N LYS A 597 -1.85 10.61 6.34
CA LYS A 597 -2.92 11.60 6.44
C LYS A 597 -3.65 11.56 7.79
N ILE A 598 -2.90 11.36 8.86
CA ILE A 598 -3.33 11.37 10.26
C ILE A 598 -2.93 12.71 10.87
N ASN A 599 -3.78 13.26 11.72
CA ASN A 599 -3.49 14.52 12.40
C ASN A 599 -2.29 14.40 13.34
N VAL A 600 -1.49 15.49 13.42
CA VAL A 600 -0.28 15.54 14.24
C VAL A 600 -0.45 16.65 15.29
N PRO A 601 -1.09 16.39 16.43
CA PRO A 601 -1.31 17.39 17.46
C PRO A 601 0.01 17.78 18.15
N GLU A 602 0.16 19.06 18.42
CA GLU A 602 1.28 19.57 19.26
C GLU A 602 0.94 19.60 20.76
N LYS A 603 -0.34 19.44 21.10
CA LYS A 603 -0.86 19.43 22.46
C LYS A 603 -2.02 18.43 22.57
N MET A 604 -1.98 17.60 23.57
CA MET A 604 -3.03 16.65 23.93
C MET A 604 -3.29 16.71 25.43
#